data_e704943b3d32b0732fbbf05ef73eed15
#
_entry.id   e704943b3d32b0732fbbf05ef73eed15
#
_cell.length_a   1.000
_cell.length_b   1.000
_cell.length_c   1.000
_cell.angle_alpha   90.00
_cell.angle_beta   90.00
_cell.angle_gamma   90.00
#
_symmetry.space_group_name_H-M   'P 1'
#
loop_
_entity.id
_entity.type
_entity.pdbx_description
1 polymer ?
#
loop_
_entity_poly.entity_id
_entity_poly.type
_entity_poly.pdbx_seq_one_letter_code
_entity_poly.pdbx_strand_id
1 'polypeptide(L)'
;MTSLLRRKRNLPQTSYIELVLVVDNLRYIYKKKNDTAVREEMVQMANLLDGYYKPLNIRVVLVGLEVFKDSNPFSVEGSAGEVLGRFVQWRKNTLLPKIRHDIGQLIVGRGNSYSGGVLGMAFVGTVCSVASSGGINVFSKDNLNFVSTVVAHEMGHNLGMNHDSSGCNCDGKSCIMSGGASGSVKFSECSARDFESLIFRGGGVCLRNQPSPSDVIGVAECGNGRLDMGEECDCGPPEECKNKCCDAATCKLTSGSYCADGDCCDNCQIKVAGTRCRKSADACDLPEYCDGKTGFCPEDFYIMDGLPCQNNAAYCYEGRCQTYNYQCSYLFGSGARQAADICFEYENTKGNVFGNCGITSNGNYIKCTVGNAKCGKVQCTNVDLNNHPDGAQISIQIVEGSKCVNADFNLGTDVLDPAYVNPGSPCDKGKTCIDFKCVNASVLLPNLDCDAKTTCNGQGVCNDQGHCHCNNGWAPPNCDKSGRGGSIDSGPAMIDYSLRNGLLIFFLLIVPLLIAAILVLLYVFKRDSLDICLKRNPKSRNTGNRNANAPTNGNVQTNVTIQPPGQVPPPRPPAPSGTSAPASGYRYGELDYWNQDTNRAPARPSPPVQGPGMPRPIPT
;
A
#
# COMPACT_ATOMS: atom_id res chain seq x y z
N MET A 1 -13.70 22.95 34.81
CA MET A 1 -14.62 22.23 33.94
C MET A 1 -14.33 22.66 32.51
N THR A 2 -13.39 22.03 31.84
CA THR A 2 -13.10 22.23 30.41
C THR A 2 -13.35 20.89 29.73
N SER A 3 -14.52 20.78 29.12
CA SER A 3 -14.82 19.69 28.22
C SER A 3 -13.87 19.81 27.03
N LEU A 4 -12.78 19.05 27.05
CA LEU A 4 -11.98 18.79 25.88
C LEU A 4 -12.91 18.13 24.86
N LEU A 5 -13.27 18.89 23.85
CA LEU A 5 -13.93 18.42 22.66
C LEU A 5 -13.16 17.19 22.15
N ARG A 6 -13.72 16.01 22.35
CA ARG A 6 -13.28 14.78 21.71
C ARG A 6 -13.28 15.05 20.20
N ARG A 7 -12.14 15.37 19.64
CA ARG A 7 -11.95 15.37 18.19
C ARG A 7 -12.32 13.96 17.73
N LYS A 8 -13.44 13.82 17.03
CA LYS A 8 -13.78 12.57 16.33
C LYS A 8 -12.59 12.24 15.45
N ARG A 9 -11.91 11.15 15.77
CA ARG A 9 -10.88 10.58 14.90
C ARG A 9 -11.60 10.10 13.65
N ASN A 10 -11.25 10.67 12.54
CA ASN A 10 -11.79 10.32 11.26
C ASN A 10 -10.67 9.69 10.44
N LEU A 11 -10.43 8.39 10.64
CA LEU A 11 -10.12 7.57 9.50
C LEU A 11 -11.44 7.48 8.71
N PRO A 12 -11.55 8.07 7.52
CA PRO A 12 -12.84 8.23 6.83
C PRO A 12 -13.40 6.91 6.31
N GLN A 13 -12.64 5.81 6.37
CA GLN A 13 -13.00 4.49 5.89
C GLN A 13 -12.76 3.42 6.94
N THR A 14 -13.59 2.39 6.92
CA THR A 14 -13.36 1.14 7.62
C THR A 14 -12.17 0.43 7.00
N SER A 15 -11.26 -0.05 7.85
CA SER A 15 -10.13 -0.90 7.43
C SER A 15 -10.53 -2.37 7.57
N TYR A 16 -10.24 -3.19 6.57
CA TYR A 16 -10.50 -4.62 6.59
C TYR A 16 -9.18 -5.38 6.67
N ILE A 17 -9.10 -6.35 7.55
CA ILE A 17 -7.96 -7.27 7.67
C ILE A 17 -8.39 -8.63 7.12
N GLU A 18 -7.78 -9.05 6.05
CA GLU A 18 -7.87 -10.41 5.52
C GLU A 18 -6.92 -11.31 6.33
N LEU A 19 -7.50 -12.04 7.30
CA LEU A 19 -6.76 -12.88 8.24
C LEU A 19 -6.69 -14.33 7.75
N VAL A 20 -5.49 -14.93 7.81
CA VAL A 20 -5.33 -16.39 7.75
C VAL A 20 -4.82 -16.91 9.09
N LEU A 21 -5.51 -17.91 9.63
CA LEU A 21 -5.08 -18.67 10.79
C LEU A 21 -4.41 -19.97 10.35
N VAL A 22 -3.24 -20.26 10.92
CA VAL A 22 -2.47 -21.47 10.66
C VAL A 22 -2.36 -22.26 11.96
N VAL A 23 -2.82 -23.48 11.98
CA VAL A 23 -2.85 -24.34 13.18
C VAL A 23 -1.76 -25.39 13.08
N ASP A 24 -0.87 -25.43 14.06
CA ASP A 24 0.21 -26.38 14.12
C ASP A 24 -0.28 -27.81 14.42
N ASN A 25 0.58 -28.79 14.16
CA ASN A 25 0.25 -30.20 14.36
C ASN A 25 -0.03 -30.54 15.83
N LEU A 26 0.61 -29.88 16.79
CA LEU A 26 0.35 -30.15 18.22
C LEU A 26 -1.04 -29.68 18.65
N ARG A 27 -1.52 -28.51 18.17
CA ARG A 27 -2.88 -28.06 18.45
C ARG A 27 -3.91 -28.97 17.78
N TYR A 28 -3.64 -29.43 16.55
CA TYR A 28 -4.49 -30.39 15.86
C TYR A 28 -4.61 -31.72 16.62
N ILE A 29 -3.49 -32.25 17.11
CA ILE A 29 -3.47 -33.46 17.97
C ILE A 29 -4.23 -33.22 19.28
N TYR A 30 -4.05 -32.04 19.90
CA TYR A 30 -4.78 -31.66 21.13
C TYR A 30 -6.30 -31.71 20.92
N LYS A 31 -6.79 -31.25 19.76
CA LYS A 31 -8.18 -31.35 19.33
C LYS A 31 -8.59 -32.74 18.82
N LYS A 32 -7.80 -33.77 19.15
CA LYS A 32 -8.06 -35.17 18.79
C LYS A 32 -8.18 -35.38 17.28
N LYS A 33 -7.47 -34.60 16.49
CA LYS A 33 -7.49 -34.61 15.01
C LYS A 33 -8.88 -34.40 14.41
N ASN A 34 -9.70 -33.62 15.08
CA ASN A 34 -11.06 -33.30 14.63
C ASN A 34 -11.05 -31.96 13.85
N ASP A 35 -11.18 -32.06 12.54
CA ASP A 35 -11.18 -30.90 11.63
C ASP A 35 -12.30 -29.90 11.94
N THR A 36 -13.50 -30.41 12.26
CA THR A 36 -14.66 -29.56 12.59
C THR A 36 -14.41 -28.77 13.87
N ALA A 37 -13.91 -29.44 14.92
CA ALA A 37 -13.62 -28.77 16.20
C ALA A 37 -12.52 -27.71 16.08
N VAL A 38 -11.50 -27.95 15.22
CA VAL A 38 -10.45 -26.95 14.94
C VAL A 38 -11.03 -25.77 14.15
N ARG A 39 -11.83 -26.05 13.12
CA ARG A 39 -12.47 -25.00 12.32
C ARG A 39 -13.39 -24.12 13.17
N GLU A 40 -14.26 -24.70 13.99
CA GLU A 40 -15.16 -23.97 14.89
C GLU A 40 -14.37 -23.09 15.87
N GLU A 41 -13.29 -23.61 16.47
CA GLU A 41 -12.43 -22.85 17.37
C GLU A 41 -11.78 -21.66 16.68
N MET A 42 -11.29 -21.81 15.45
CA MET A 42 -10.64 -20.73 14.70
C MET A 42 -11.64 -19.68 14.21
N VAL A 43 -12.84 -20.09 13.80
CA VAL A 43 -13.94 -19.16 13.46
C VAL A 43 -14.37 -18.35 14.70
N GLN A 44 -14.50 -18.99 15.86
CA GLN A 44 -14.81 -18.29 17.11
C GLN A 44 -13.69 -17.31 17.50
N MET A 45 -12.42 -17.70 17.32
CA MET A 45 -11.26 -16.81 17.53
C MET A 45 -11.36 -15.58 16.64
N ALA A 46 -11.58 -15.75 15.34
CA ALA A 46 -11.70 -14.64 14.39
C ALA A 46 -12.86 -13.69 14.75
N ASN A 47 -14.00 -14.21 15.20
CA ASN A 47 -15.13 -13.40 15.67
C ASN A 47 -14.77 -12.58 16.92
N LEU A 48 -14.01 -13.15 17.86
CA LEU A 48 -13.51 -12.41 19.03
C LEU A 48 -12.54 -11.30 18.62
N LEU A 49 -11.64 -11.59 17.68
CA LEU A 49 -10.69 -10.60 17.14
C LEU A 49 -11.44 -9.44 16.47
N ASP A 50 -12.42 -9.72 15.63
CA ASP A 50 -13.26 -8.70 15.00
C ASP A 50 -13.94 -7.80 16.04
N GLY A 51 -14.49 -8.43 17.11
CA GLY A 51 -15.09 -7.70 18.22
C GLY A 51 -14.12 -6.76 18.95
N TYR A 52 -12.84 -7.16 19.12
CA TYR A 52 -11.84 -6.33 19.78
C TYR A 52 -11.37 -5.16 18.90
N TYR A 53 -11.30 -5.34 17.59
CA TYR A 53 -10.84 -4.35 16.62
C TYR A 53 -11.93 -3.38 16.13
N LYS A 54 -13.21 -3.80 16.17
CA LYS A 54 -14.36 -2.98 15.75
C LYS A 54 -14.40 -1.55 16.36
N PRO A 55 -14.06 -1.32 17.65
CA PRO A 55 -14.01 0.03 18.22
C PRO A 55 -12.96 0.96 17.58
N LEU A 56 -11.96 0.39 16.88
CA LEU A 56 -10.92 1.12 16.14
C LEU A 56 -11.31 1.39 14.68
N ASN A 57 -12.54 1.04 14.27
CA ASN A 57 -13.01 1.03 12.88
C ASN A 57 -12.18 0.09 11.97
N ILE A 58 -11.77 -1.05 12.56
CA ILE A 58 -11.07 -2.14 11.87
C ILE A 58 -11.95 -3.38 11.93
N ARG A 59 -12.15 -4.06 10.81
CA ARG A 59 -12.85 -5.33 10.71
C ARG A 59 -11.85 -6.45 10.44
N VAL A 60 -12.02 -7.56 11.12
CA VAL A 60 -11.17 -8.75 10.95
C VAL A 60 -11.99 -9.85 10.28
N VAL A 61 -11.57 -10.26 9.11
CA VAL A 61 -12.25 -11.25 8.28
C VAL A 61 -11.36 -12.47 8.10
N LEU A 62 -11.82 -13.64 8.53
CA LEU A 62 -11.11 -14.90 8.30
C LEU A 62 -11.30 -15.33 6.85
N VAL A 63 -10.24 -15.24 6.04
CA VAL A 63 -10.26 -15.63 4.62
C VAL A 63 -9.55 -16.97 4.37
N GLY A 64 -8.82 -17.50 5.34
CA GLY A 64 -8.13 -18.77 5.20
C GLY A 64 -7.86 -19.48 6.52
N LEU A 65 -7.86 -20.80 6.46
CA LEU A 65 -7.51 -21.68 7.56
C LEU A 65 -6.64 -22.82 7.04
N GLU A 66 -5.39 -22.87 7.49
CA GLU A 66 -4.46 -23.95 7.20
C GLU A 66 -4.21 -24.78 8.46
N VAL A 67 -4.28 -26.10 8.36
CA VAL A 67 -4.09 -27.03 9.50
C VAL A 67 -3.01 -28.05 9.16
N PHE A 68 -1.95 -28.09 9.95
CA PHE A 68 -0.87 -29.08 9.78
C PHE A 68 -1.26 -30.43 10.38
N LYS A 69 -1.88 -31.29 9.56
CA LYS A 69 -2.52 -32.53 10.00
C LYS A 69 -1.52 -33.64 10.30
N ASP A 70 -0.48 -33.79 9.48
CA ASP A 70 0.48 -34.88 9.61
C ASP A 70 1.72 -34.44 10.40
N SER A 71 2.33 -33.35 9.99
CA SER A 71 3.51 -32.76 10.63
C SER A 71 3.62 -31.28 10.25
N ASN A 72 4.34 -30.51 11.05
CA ASN A 72 4.67 -29.13 10.72
C ASN A 72 5.65 -29.07 9.53
N PRO A 73 5.44 -28.23 8.51
CA PRO A 73 6.36 -28.08 7.37
C PRO A 73 7.67 -27.37 7.75
N PHE A 74 7.73 -26.78 8.92
CA PHE A 74 8.92 -26.17 9.53
C PHE A 74 8.92 -26.42 11.04
N SER A 75 10.08 -26.28 11.68
CA SER A 75 10.20 -26.48 13.12
C SER A 75 9.57 -25.33 13.91
N VAL A 76 8.72 -25.63 14.88
CA VAL A 76 8.16 -24.71 15.88
C VAL A 76 8.96 -24.69 17.18
N GLU A 77 10.14 -25.32 17.21
CA GLU A 77 11.07 -25.33 18.32
C GLU A 77 12.15 -24.25 18.17
N GLY A 78 12.76 -23.87 19.29
CA GLY A 78 13.76 -22.81 19.36
C GLY A 78 13.21 -21.54 20.03
N SER A 79 13.80 -20.40 19.77
CA SER A 79 13.31 -19.10 20.23
C SER A 79 12.07 -18.65 19.45
N ALA A 80 11.25 -17.77 20.05
CA ALA A 80 10.07 -17.22 19.38
C ALA A 80 10.45 -16.53 18.05
N GLY A 81 11.53 -15.75 18.01
CA GLY A 81 12.00 -15.07 16.80
C GLY A 81 12.41 -16.02 15.67
N GLU A 82 13.08 -17.16 15.99
CA GLU A 82 13.42 -18.17 14.99
C GLU A 82 12.17 -18.85 14.41
N VAL A 83 11.16 -19.10 15.25
CA VAL A 83 9.90 -19.69 14.80
C VAL A 83 9.11 -18.70 13.94
N LEU A 84 9.03 -17.44 14.37
CA LEU A 84 8.41 -16.37 13.61
C LEU A 84 9.07 -16.20 12.23
N GLY A 85 10.41 -16.16 12.17
CA GLY A 85 11.15 -16.07 10.92
C GLY A 85 10.85 -17.23 9.95
N ARG A 86 10.84 -18.50 10.48
CA ARG A 86 10.48 -19.67 9.67
C ARG A 86 9.03 -19.66 9.21
N PHE A 87 8.11 -19.19 10.06
CA PHE A 87 6.69 -19.07 9.73
C PHE A 87 6.45 -18.07 8.60
N VAL A 88 6.97 -16.84 8.70
CA VAL A 88 6.75 -15.83 7.66
C VAL A 88 7.41 -16.21 6.33
N GLN A 89 8.56 -16.89 6.38
CA GLN A 89 9.20 -17.42 5.17
C GLN A 89 8.34 -18.51 4.51
N TRP A 90 7.80 -19.45 5.28
CA TRP A 90 6.87 -20.46 4.79
C TRP A 90 5.58 -19.81 4.27
N ARG A 91 5.04 -18.81 5.00
CA ARG A 91 3.88 -18.03 4.57
C ARG A 91 4.11 -17.40 3.20
N LYS A 92 5.21 -16.69 3.01
CA LYS A 92 5.59 -16.06 1.74
C LYS A 92 5.65 -17.07 0.59
N ASN A 93 6.33 -18.19 0.80
CA ASN A 93 6.67 -19.11 -0.28
C ASN A 93 5.58 -20.14 -0.59
N THR A 94 4.71 -20.45 0.38
CA THR A 94 3.78 -21.58 0.28
C THR A 94 2.33 -21.19 0.49
N LEU A 95 2.04 -20.31 1.45
CA LEU A 95 0.67 -19.98 1.82
C LEU A 95 0.12 -18.83 0.97
N LEU A 96 0.85 -17.75 0.85
CA LEU A 96 0.43 -16.54 0.14
C LEU A 96 0.09 -16.80 -1.35
N PRO A 97 0.84 -17.66 -2.08
CA PRO A 97 0.46 -18.03 -3.46
C PRO A 97 -0.84 -18.83 -3.58
N LYS A 98 -1.33 -19.42 -2.49
CA LYS A 98 -2.57 -20.22 -2.46
C LYS A 98 -3.76 -19.43 -1.96
N ILE A 99 -3.54 -18.61 -0.94
CA ILE A 99 -4.57 -17.82 -0.25
C ILE A 99 -4.02 -16.42 -0.05
N ARG A 100 -4.57 -15.45 -0.77
CA ARG A 100 -4.23 -14.05 -0.57
C ARG A 100 -4.75 -13.59 0.78
N HIS A 101 -3.96 -12.85 1.53
CA HIS A 101 -4.31 -12.36 2.86
C HIS A 101 -3.32 -11.28 3.33
N ASP A 102 -3.77 -10.42 4.24
CA ASP A 102 -2.99 -9.32 4.78
C ASP A 102 -2.10 -9.75 5.94
N ILE A 103 -2.62 -10.57 6.86
CA ILE A 103 -1.93 -11.02 8.07
C ILE A 103 -2.08 -12.54 8.22
N GLY A 104 -0.96 -13.23 8.47
CA GLY A 104 -0.95 -14.63 8.85
C GLY A 104 -0.65 -14.80 10.36
N GLN A 105 -1.41 -15.61 11.09
CA GLN A 105 -1.17 -15.89 12.49
C GLN A 105 -1.03 -17.40 12.74
N LEU A 106 0.14 -17.83 13.23
CA LEU A 106 0.42 -19.23 13.58
C LEU A 106 -0.04 -19.52 15.03
N ILE A 107 -0.88 -20.51 15.18
CA ILE A 107 -1.38 -21.00 16.47
C ILE A 107 -0.60 -22.26 16.84
N VAL A 108 0.24 -22.18 17.87
CA VAL A 108 1.18 -23.23 18.29
C VAL A 108 0.66 -23.95 19.53
N GLY A 109 0.40 -25.23 19.43
CA GLY A 109 -0.15 -26.07 20.49
C GLY A 109 0.86 -26.56 21.55
N ARG A 110 1.98 -25.86 21.73
CA ARG A 110 3.01 -26.24 22.72
C ARG A 110 2.53 -26.05 24.17
N GLY A 111 3.04 -26.91 25.06
CA GLY A 111 2.60 -26.91 26.48
C GLY A 111 3.08 -25.72 27.30
N ASN A 112 4.19 -25.08 26.94
CA ASN A 112 4.82 -23.97 27.65
C ASN A 112 5.07 -22.79 26.72
N SER A 113 5.17 -21.57 27.32
CA SER A 113 5.66 -20.37 26.65
C SER A 113 7.05 -20.58 26.04
N TYR A 114 7.45 -19.70 25.15
CA TYR A 114 8.84 -19.58 24.72
C TYR A 114 9.72 -19.03 25.84
N SER A 115 11.04 -19.04 25.63
CA SER A 115 12.00 -18.49 26.61
C SER A 115 11.62 -17.07 27.01
N GLY A 116 11.76 -16.75 28.31
CA GLY A 116 11.36 -15.44 28.82
C GLY A 116 9.85 -15.27 29.10
N GLY A 117 9.05 -16.36 29.01
CA GLY A 117 7.61 -16.31 29.24
C GLY A 117 6.78 -15.81 28.06
N VAL A 118 7.40 -15.72 26.89
CA VAL A 118 6.80 -15.20 25.65
C VAL A 118 5.67 -16.12 25.18
N LEU A 119 4.46 -15.58 25.05
CA LEU A 119 3.26 -16.27 24.58
C LEU A 119 2.95 -16.00 23.11
N GLY A 120 3.47 -14.92 22.56
CA GLY A 120 3.36 -14.55 21.16
C GLY A 120 4.56 -13.72 20.73
N MET A 121 4.69 -13.51 19.44
CA MET A 121 5.67 -12.60 18.85
C MET A 121 5.24 -12.20 17.45
N ALA A 122 5.40 -10.93 17.10
CA ALA A 122 5.13 -10.42 15.77
C ALA A 122 6.14 -9.34 15.33
N PHE A 123 6.08 -8.98 14.04
CA PHE A 123 6.79 -7.82 13.51
C PHE A 123 5.93 -6.56 13.64
N VAL A 124 6.52 -5.41 13.96
CA VAL A 124 5.78 -4.15 14.12
C VAL A 124 5.65 -3.41 12.78
N GLY A 125 4.40 -2.97 12.48
CA GLY A 125 4.11 -2.13 11.32
C GLY A 125 4.26 -2.84 9.98
N THR A 126 4.09 -4.17 9.97
CA THR A 126 4.35 -5.02 8.80
C THR A 126 3.08 -5.51 8.10
N VAL A 127 1.91 -5.02 8.47
CA VAL A 127 0.68 -5.34 7.74
C VAL A 127 0.85 -5.04 6.25
N CYS A 128 0.31 -5.88 5.39
CA CYS A 128 0.49 -5.91 3.93
C CYS A 128 1.85 -6.44 3.44
N SER A 129 2.85 -6.60 4.30
CA SER A 129 4.16 -7.11 3.89
C SER A 129 4.08 -8.58 3.47
N VAL A 130 4.53 -8.88 2.27
CA VAL A 130 4.64 -10.25 1.75
C VAL A 130 5.60 -11.09 2.61
N ALA A 131 6.71 -10.48 3.06
CA ALA A 131 7.76 -11.20 3.77
C ALA A 131 7.56 -11.27 5.28
N SER A 132 6.87 -10.31 5.90
CA SER A 132 6.92 -10.17 7.37
C SER A 132 5.57 -9.95 8.06
N SER A 133 4.44 -9.86 7.31
CA SER A 133 3.12 -9.69 7.94
C SER A 133 2.63 -10.98 8.59
N GLY A 134 2.98 -11.17 9.85
CA GLY A 134 2.55 -12.34 10.60
C GLY A 134 2.99 -12.33 12.04
N GLY A 135 2.46 -13.29 12.79
CA GLY A 135 2.76 -13.52 14.19
C GLY A 135 2.65 -14.99 14.57
N ILE A 136 3.18 -15.34 15.73
CA ILE A 136 3.06 -16.66 16.35
C ILE A 136 2.41 -16.54 17.71
N ASN A 137 1.59 -17.52 18.09
CA ASN A 137 0.79 -17.48 19.33
C ASN A 137 0.74 -18.86 19.98
N VAL A 138 1.02 -18.93 21.27
CA VAL A 138 0.97 -20.21 22.03
C VAL A 138 -0.46 -20.45 22.52
N PHE A 139 -1.02 -21.59 22.13
CA PHE A 139 -2.34 -22.04 22.54
C PHE A 139 -2.28 -23.45 23.14
N SER A 140 -1.91 -23.53 24.41
CA SER A 140 -1.67 -24.80 25.11
C SER A 140 -2.90 -25.43 25.76
N LYS A 141 -3.93 -24.64 26.12
CA LYS A 141 -5.13 -25.06 26.89
C LYS A 141 -6.40 -24.54 26.22
N ASP A 142 -7.56 -24.99 26.73
CA ASP A 142 -8.89 -24.55 26.21
C ASP A 142 -9.35 -23.21 26.83
N ASN A 143 -8.52 -22.18 26.70
CA ASN A 143 -8.91 -20.81 27.07
C ASN A 143 -8.87 -19.92 25.83
N LEU A 144 -9.85 -20.08 24.98
CA LEU A 144 -9.97 -19.35 23.72
C LEU A 144 -9.97 -17.83 23.93
N ASN A 145 -10.75 -17.34 24.90
CA ASN A 145 -10.84 -15.90 25.16
C ASN A 145 -9.48 -15.29 25.50
N PHE A 146 -8.70 -15.95 26.35
CA PHE A 146 -7.36 -15.45 26.71
C PHE A 146 -6.40 -15.48 25.50
N VAL A 147 -6.37 -16.60 24.77
CA VAL A 147 -5.48 -16.70 23.60
C VAL A 147 -5.88 -15.73 22.51
N SER A 148 -7.17 -15.50 22.29
CA SER A 148 -7.64 -14.48 21.33
C SER A 148 -7.12 -13.07 21.70
N THR A 149 -6.94 -12.76 22.98
CA THR A 149 -6.32 -11.47 23.37
C THR A 149 -4.82 -11.43 23.07
N VAL A 150 -4.12 -12.58 23.14
CA VAL A 150 -2.71 -12.67 22.71
C VAL A 150 -2.62 -12.48 21.20
N VAL A 151 -3.46 -13.18 20.43
CA VAL A 151 -3.49 -13.02 18.96
C VAL A 151 -3.82 -11.57 18.57
N ALA A 152 -4.77 -10.93 19.28
CA ALA A 152 -5.08 -9.52 19.05
C ALA A 152 -3.87 -8.61 19.35
N HIS A 153 -3.09 -8.92 20.38
CA HIS A 153 -1.87 -8.20 20.73
C HIS A 153 -0.83 -8.31 19.59
N GLU A 154 -0.54 -9.52 19.13
CA GLU A 154 0.42 -9.75 18.04
C GLU A 154 -0.03 -9.12 16.71
N MET A 155 -1.32 -9.19 16.39
CA MET A 155 -1.88 -8.48 15.24
C MET A 155 -1.78 -6.95 15.41
N GLY A 156 -1.93 -6.45 16.63
CA GLY A 156 -1.70 -5.03 16.95
C GLY A 156 -0.30 -4.58 16.59
N HIS A 157 0.71 -5.41 16.86
CA HIS A 157 2.08 -5.14 16.41
C HIS A 157 2.17 -5.07 14.89
N ASN A 158 1.58 -6.01 14.16
CA ASN A 158 1.55 -5.95 12.69
C ASN A 158 0.91 -4.63 12.18
N LEU A 159 -0.08 -4.10 12.90
CA LEU A 159 -0.73 -2.82 12.62
C LEU A 159 0.05 -1.59 13.13
N GLY A 160 1.28 -1.75 13.60
CA GLY A 160 2.15 -0.66 14.04
C GLY A 160 1.93 -0.21 15.48
N MET A 161 1.12 -0.92 16.26
CA MET A 161 0.88 -0.60 17.65
C MET A 161 2.05 -1.06 18.52
N ASN A 162 2.57 -0.14 19.34
CA ASN A 162 3.59 -0.42 20.35
C ASN A 162 2.95 -0.81 21.67
N HIS A 163 3.76 -1.30 22.61
CA HIS A 163 3.28 -1.53 23.96
C HIS A 163 2.78 -0.23 24.61
N ASP A 164 1.70 -0.36 25.38
CA ASP A 164 1.12 0.76 26.12
C ASP A 164 2.07 1.25 27.21
N SER A 165 2.38 2.54 27.21
CA SER A 165 3.09 3.23 28.28
C SER A 165 2.18 3.52 29.47
N SER A 166 2.75 4.02 30.58
CA SER A 166 1.99 4.31 31.82
C SER A 166 0.84 5.32 31.65
N GLY A 167 0.83 6.11 30.58
CA GLY A 167 -0.25 7.03 30.25
C GLY A 167 -1.40 6.42 29.46
N CYS A 168 -1.23 5.20 28.97
CA CYS A 168 -2.19 4.48 28.13
C CYS A 168 -2.94 3.47 29.00
N ASN A 169 -4.24 3.66 29.17
CA ASN A 169 -5.05 2.76 30.00
C ASN A 169 -6.47 2.60 29.43
N CYS A 170 -7.12 1.51 29.84
CA CYS A 170 -8.48 1.17 29.47
C CYS A 170 -9.37 1.23 30.72
N ASP A 171 -9.94 2.40 30.98
CA ASP A 171 -10.82 2.63 32.16
C ASP A 171 -10.14 2.25 33.48
N GLY A 172 -8.85 2.57 33.65
CA GLY A 172 -8.05 2.25 34.84
C GLY A 172 -7.54 0.80 34.88
N LYS A 173 -7.66 0.04 33.79
CA LYS A 173 -7.19 -1.34 33.65
C LYS A 173 -6.14 -1.43 32.54
N SER A 174 -5.42 -2.56 32.51
CA SER A 174 -4.55 -2.91 31.41
C SER A 174 -5.34 -3.03 30.10
N CYS A 175 -4.69 -2.74 28.99
CA CYS A 175 -5.24 -2.87 27.65
C CYS A 175 -4.63 -4.07 26.91
N ILE A 176 -5.07 -4.35 25.69
CA ILE A 176 -4.55 -5.44 24.85
C ILE A 176 -3.04 -5.26 24.63
N MET A 177 -2.58 -4.05 24.28
CA MET A 177 -1.15 -3.78 24.01
C MET A 177 -0.30 -3.56 25.27
N SER A 178 -0.73 -4.01 26.45
CA SER A 178 0.15 -4.05 27.64
C SER A 178 1.31 -5.03 27.40
N GLY A 179 2.52 -4.71 27.86
CA GLY A 179 3.73 -5.54 27.70
C GLY A 179 3.69 -6.91 28.41
N GLY A 180 2.55 -7.34 28.91
CA GLY A 180 2.26 -8.65 29.45
C GLY A 180 0.82 -9.04 29.20
N ALA A 181 0.56 -10.31 28.91
CA ALA A 181 -0.77 -10.83 28.61
C ALA A 181 -1.72 -10.68 29.80
N SER A 182 -2.58 -9.67 29.76
CA SER A 182 -3.53 -9.32 30.81
C SER A 182 -4.91 -9.94 30.63
N GLY A 183 -5.21 -10.50 29.45
CA GLY A 183 -6.55 -10.96 29.06
C GLY A 183 -7.53 -9.79 28.83
N SER A 184 -7.04 -8.57 28.65
CA SER A 184 -7.84 -7.40 28.30
C SER A 184 -8.43 -7.54 26.89
N VAL A 185 -9.63 -7.03 26.71
CA VAL A 185 -10.39 -7.08 25.44
C VAL A 185 -10.51 -5.69 24.78
N LYS A 186 -9.78 -4.70 25.27
CA LYS A 186 -9.83 -3.32 24.76
C LYS A 186 -8.46 -2.82 24.36
N PHE A 187 -8.39 -2.13 23.25
CA PHE A 187 -7.24 -1.33 22.86
C PHE A 187 -7.28 0.06 23.53
N SER A 188 -6.11 0.61 23.80
CA SER A 188 -5.93 1.95 24.33
C SER A 188 -6.09 3.03 23.25
N GLU A 189 -6.18 4.28 23.70
CA GLU A 189 -6.06 5.43 22.77
C GLU A 189 -4.67 5.57 22.16
N CYS A 190 -3.64 5.03 22.82
CA CYS A 190 -2.28 5.01 22.29
C CYS A 190 -2.20 4.05 21.10
N SER A 191 -2.73 2.83 21.25
CA SER A 191 -2.83 1.85 20.17
C SER A 191 -3.58 2.42 18.94
N ALA A 192 -4.69 3.13 19.17
CA ALA A 192 -5.42 3.78 18.08
C ALA A 192 -4.59 4.85 17.36
N ARG A 193 -3.79 5.65 18.09
CA ARG A 193 -2.89 6.66 17.49
C ARG A 193 -1.75 6.03 16.69
N ASP A 194 -1.20 4.93 17.17
CA ASP A 194 -0.14 4.21 16.48
C ASP A 194 -0.63 3.68 15.14
N PHE A 195 -1.82 3.08 15.12
CA PHE A 195 -2.46 2.63 13.89
C PHE A 195 -2.77 3.80 12.94
N GLU A 196 -3.37 4.89 13.42
CA GLU A 196 -3.57 6.10 12.61
C GLU A 196 -2.24 6.61 12.02
N SER A 197 -1.17 6.59 12.81
CA SER A 197 0.17 6.99 12.35
C SER A 197 0.70 6.09 11.24
N LEU A 198 0.48 4.77 11.32
CA LEU A 198 0.82 3.83 10.24
C LEU A 198 0.09 4.23 8.95
N ILE A 199 -1.23 4.42 9.01
CA ILE A 199 -2.05 4.77 7.83
C ILE A 199 -1.64 6.12 7.23
N PHE A 200 -1.41 7.15 8.06
CA PHE A 200 -0.98 8.47 7.57
C PHE A 200 0.42 8.48 6.94
N ARG A 201 1.27 7.54 7.30
CA ARG A 201 2.60 7.34 6.68
C ARG A 201 2.53 6.50 5.39
N GLY A 202 1.33 6.12 4.93
CA GLY A 202 1.12 5.32 3.72
C GLY A 202 1.30 3.82 3.92
N GLY A 203 1.27 3.34 5.18
CA GLY A 203 1.17 1.91 5.48
C GLY A 203 -0.26 1.40 5.41
N GLY A 204 -0.45 0.08 5.51
CA GLY A 204 -1.78 -0.54 5.56
C GLY A 204 -2.62 -0.33 4.31
N VAL A 205 -2.01 -0.23 3.14
CA VAL A 205 -2.71 -0.02 1.86
C VAL A 205 -3.64 -1.19 1.52
N CYS A 206 -3.26 -2.42 1.86
CA CYS A 206 -4.06 -3.62 1.70
C CYS A 206 -5.35 -3.64 2.56
N LEU A 207 -5.46 -2.79 3.57
CA LEU A 207 -6.63 -2.74 4.45
C LEU A 207 -7.81 -1.95 3.85
N ARG A 208 -7.71 -1.50 2.62
CA ARG A 208 -8.72 -0.64 1.96
C ARG A 208 -9.70 -1.41 1.07
N ASN A 209 -9.36 -2.61 0.64
CA ASN A 209 -10.27 -3.49 -0.06
C ASN A 209 -11.18 -4.20 0.94
N GLN A 210 -12.39 -4.51 0.52
CA GLN A 210 -13.27 -5.40 1.26
C GLN A 210 -13.09 -6.82 0.71
N PRO A 211 -12.89 -7.83 1.58
CA PRO A 211 -12.80 -9.22 1.14
C PRO A 211 -14.02 -9.66 0.35
N SER A 212 -13.80 -10.50 -0.67
CA SER A 212 -14.93 -11.10 -1.38
C SER A 212 -15.78 -11.96 -0.44
N PRO A 213 -17.12 -11.85 -0.46
CA PRO A 213 -17.98 -12.68 0.36
C PRO A 213 -17.77 -14.19 0.16
N SER A 214 -17.29 -14.60 -1.03
CA SER A 214 -16.95 -16.01 -1.33
C SER A 214 -15.75 -16.52 -0.56
N ASP A 215 -14.86 -15.64 -0.12
CA ASP A 215 -13.60 -15.99 0.53
C ASP A 215 -13.74 -15.99 2.06
N VAL A 216 -14.85 -15.46 2.58
CA VAL A 216 -15.11 -15.37 4.01
C VAL A 216 -15.40 -16.76 4.62
N ILE A 217 -14.60 -17.12 5.62
CA ILE A 217 -14.82 -18.33 6.43
C ILE A 217 -15.60 -17.96 7.69
N GLY A 218 -16.90 -18.20 7.68
CA GLY A 218 -17.78 -17.86 8.80
C GLY A 218 -19.19 -18.37 8.60
N VAL A 219 -20.09 -17.91 9.46
CA VAL A 219 -21.55 -18.05 9.30
C VAL A 219 -22.05 -16.69 8.80
N ALA A 220 -22.77 -16.68 7.69
CA ALA A 220 -23.37 -15.47 7.16
C ALA A 220 -24.46 -14.96 8.12
N GLU A 221 -24.38 -13.68 8.50
CA GLU A 221 -25.31 -13.07 9.46
C GLU A 221 -25.51 -11.59 9.09
N CYS A 222 -26.71 -11.28 8.62
CA CYS A 222 -27.09 -9.91 8.25
C CYS A 222 -27.13 -9.00 9.48
N GLY A 223 -26.52 -7.80 9.34
CA GLY A 223 -26.45 -6.81 10.40
C GLY A 223 -25.21 -6.91 11.29
N ASN A 224 -24.23 -7.76 10.93
CA ASN A 224 -22.96 -7.84 11.65
C ASN A 224 -21.96 -6.75 11.22
N GLY A 225 -22.25 -6.02 10.12
CA GLY A 225 -21.41 -4.98 9.53
C GLY A 225 -20.27 -5.53 8.67
N ARG A 226 -20.40 -6.76 8.20
CA ARG A 226 -19.47 -7.44 7.30
C ARG A 226 -20.27 -8.03 6.14
N LEU A 227 -19.81 -7.86 4.92
CA LEU A 227 -20.47 -8.42 3.75
C LEU A 227 -20.25 -9.94 3.70
N ASP A 228 -21.29 -10.70 3.94
CA ASP A 228 -21.28 -12.17 3.94
C ASP A 228 -21.90 -12.74 2.66
N MET A 229 -21.74 -14.06 2.45
CA MET A 229 -22.27 -14.72 1.27
C MET A 229 -23.80 -14.59 1.18
N GLY A 230 -24.29 -14.08 0.07
CA GLY A 230 -25.73 -13.89 -0.17
C GLY A 230 -26.24 -12.48 0.15
N GLU A 231 -25.41 -11.62 0.69
CA GLU A 231 -25.68 -10.20 0.93
C GLU A 231 -25.23 -9.34 -0.24
N GLU A 232 -25.81 -8.16 -0.37
CA GLU A 232 -25.39 -7.13 -1.34
C GLU A 232 -24.74 -5.93 -0.65
N CYS A 233 -25.03 -5.77 0.65
CA CYS A 233 -24.42 -4.78 1.54
C CYS A 233 -24.68 -5.23 2.99
N ASP A 234 -23.86 -4.76 3.92
CA ASP A 234 -24.10 -4.83 5.36
C ASP A 234 -23.58 -3.57 6.04
N CYS A 235 -24.47 -2.77 6.59
CA CYS A 235 -24.15 -1.51 7.29
C CYS A 235 -24.29 -1.63 8.81
N GLY A 236 -24.35 -2.86 9.33
CA GLY A 236 -24.59 -3.15 10.74
C GLY A 236 -26.07 -3.20 11.09
N PRO A 237 -26.38 -3.30 12.40
CA PRO A 237 -27.76 -3.43 12.85
C PRO A 237 -28.60 -2.21 12.46
N PRO A 238 -29.93 -2.38 12.25
CA PRO A 238 -30.81 -1.31 11.77
C PRO A 238 -30.75 -0.01 12.58
N GLU A 239 -30.49 -0.10 13.89
CA GLU A 239 -30.41 1.04 14.80
C GLU A 239 -29.13 1.87 14.59
N GLU A 240 -28.07 1.27 14.07
CA GLU A 240 -26.75 1.88 13.85
C GLU A 240 -26.51 2.27 12.40
N CYS A 241 -27.17 1.60 11.45
CA CYS A 241 -27.00 1.85 10.02
C CYS A 241 -27.49 3.25 9.61
N LYS A 242 -26.58 4.03 9.00
CA LYS A 242 -26.86 5.34 8.42
C LYS A 242 -26.68 5.36 6.90
N ASN A 243 -26.39 4.22 6.31
CA ASN A 243 -26.14 4.10 4.89
C ASN A 243 -27.44 4.02 4.11
N LYS A 244 -27.78 5.08 3.37
CA LYS A 244 -29.00 5.16 2.55
C LYS A 244 -29.02 4.17 1.38
N CYS A 245 -27.88 3.61 1.02
CA CYS A 245 -27.73 2.70 -0.11
C CYS A 245 -27.97 1.24 0.26
N CYS A 246 -28.06 0.94 1.57
CA CYS A 246 -28.24 -0.41 2.11
C CYS A 246 -29.50 -0.48 2.98
N ASP A 247 -30.29 -1.50 2.79
CA ASP A 247 -31.38 -1.88 3.68
C ASP A 247 -30.83 -2.82 4.77
N ALA A 248 -30.66 -2.29 5.97
CA ALA A 248 -30.07 -3.01 7.09
C ALA A 248 -30.90 -4.19 7.60
N ALA A 249 -32.18 -4.24 7.28
CA ALA A 249 -33.05 -5.36 7.71
C ALA A 249 -32.92 -6.59 6.81
N THR A 250 -32.51 -6.38 5.55
CA THR A 250 -32.45 -7.46 4.54
C THR A 250 -31.05 -7.66 3.98
N CYS A 251 -30.09 -6.78 4.30
CA CYS A 251 -28.74 -6.72 3.75
C CYS A 251 -28.71 -6.70 2.21
N LYS A 252 -29.67 -5.95 1.63
CA LYS A 252 -29.79 -5.73 0.20
C LYS A 252 -29.64 -4.26 -0.15
N LEU A 253 -29.18 -4.00 -1.35
CA LEU A 253 -29.12 -2.64 -1.87
C LEU A 253 -30.54 -2.05 -1.97
N THR A 254 -30.68 -0.79 -1.56
CA THR A 254 -31.95 -0.07 -1.72
C THR A 254 -32.25 0.16 -3.20
N SER A 255 -33.54 0.35 -3.53
CA SER A 255 -33.98 0.53 -4.92
C SER A 255 -33.24 1.68 -5.62
N GLY A 256 -32.61 1.38 -6.75
CA GLY A 256 -31.82 2.35 -7.53
C GLY A 256 -30.37 2.48 -7.07
N SER A 257 -29.93 1.74 -6.05
CA SER A 257 -28.52 1.64 -5.62
C SER A 257 -27.81 0.52 -6.37
N TYR A 258 -26.55 0.74 -6.72
CA TYR A 258 -25.66 -0.24 -7.37
C TYR A 258 -24.45 -0.56 -6.52
N CYS A 259 -24.22 0.18 -5.46
CA CYS A 259 -23.21 -0.06 -4.43
C CYS A 259 -23.65 0.61 -3.13
N ALA A 260 -23.09 0.19 -2.02
CA ALA A 260 -23.34 0.79 -0.71
C ALA A 260 -22.08 1.37 -0.09
N ASP A 261 -20.90 0.82 -0.39
CA ASP A 261 -19.62 1.19 0.22
C ASP A 261 -18.46 1.09 -0.78
N GLY A 262 -17.29 1.58 -0.38
CA GLY A 262 -16.05 1.52 -1.13
C GLY A 262 -15.67 2.82 -1.86
N ASP A 263 -14.36 2.93 -2.18
CA ASP A 263 -13.78 4.11 -2.85
C ASP A 263 -14.30 4.33 -4.28
N CYS A 264 -14.84 3.28 -4.89
CA CYS A 264 -15.46 3.31 -6.22
C CYS A 264 -16.98 3.47 -6.18
N CYS A 265 -17.57 3.70 -4.99
CA CYS A 265 -18.97 4.00 -4.79
C CYS A 265 -19.16 5.49 -4.46
N ASP A 266 -20.07 6.16 -5.15
CA ASP A 266 -20.43 7.55 -4.85
C ASP A 266 -21.94 7.73 -5.01
N ASN A 267 -22.60 8.17 -3.94
CA ASN A 267 -24.05 8.36 -3.92
C ASN A 267 -24.84 7.13 -4.42
N CYS A 268 -24.46 5.94 -3.95
CA CYS A 268 -25.04 4.65 -4.31
C CYS A 268 -24.86 4.25 -5.79
N GLN A 269 -23.95 4.92 -6.50
CA GLN A 269 -23.62 4.62 -7.89
C GLN A 269 -22.16 4.24 -8.03
N ILE A 270 -21.88 3.22 -8.85
CA ILE A 270 -20.51 2.82 -9.16
C ILE A 270 -19.86 3.90 -10.02
N LYS A 271 -18.66 4.33 -9.63
CA LYS A 271 -17.87 5.29 -10.41
C LYS A 271 -17.45 4.66 -11.75
N VAL A 272 -17.31 5.51 -12.75
CA VAL A 272 -16.90 5.06 -14.09
C VAL A 272 -15.52 4.41 -14.07
N ALA A 273 -15.35 3.38 -14.89
CA ALA A 273 -14.06 2.68 -15.05
C ALA A 273 -12.93 3.67 -15.35
N GLY A 274 -11.78 3.47 -14.71
CA GLY A 274 -10.62 4.33 -14.83
C GLY A 274 -10.65 5.57 -13.93
N THR A 275 -11.66 5.75 -13.07
CA THR A 275 -11.60 6.73 -11.99
C THR A 275 -10.57 6.27 -10.98
N ARG A 276 -9.55 7.11 -10.70
CA ARG A 276 -8.51 6.75 -9.73
C ARG A 276 -9.09 6.67 -8.33
N CYS A 277 -9.05 5.51 -7.71
CA CYS A 277 -9.52 5.25 -6.35
C CYS A 277 -8.39 5.33 -5.32
N ARG A 278 -7.16 4.94 -5.68
CA ARG A 278 -5.98 5.08 -4.82
C ARG A 278 -4.84 5.79 -5.56
N LYS A 279 -4.09 6.60 -4.84
CA LYS A 279 -2.86 7.23 -5.34
C LYS A 279 -1.68 6.40 -4.89
N SER A 280 -0.63 6.36 -5.70
CA SER A 280 0.68 5.87 -5.30
C SER A 280 1.16 6.55 -4.01
N ALA A 281 1.56 5.77 -3.03
CA ALA A 281 2.06 6.23 -1.74
C ALA A 281 3.60 6.37 -1.71
N ASP A 282 4.28 5.67 -2.63
CA ASP A 282 5.76 5.65 -2.74
C ASP A 282 6.19 5.59 -4.21
N ALA A 283 7.47 5.77 -4.47
CA ALA A 283 8.02 5.69 -5.83
C ALA A 283 7.92 4.28 -6.44
N CYS A 284 7.82 3.25 -5.60
CA CYS A 284 7.67 1.85 -6.01
C CYS A 284 6.23 1.35 -5.91
N ASP A 285 5.30 2.20 -5.53
CA ASP A 285 3.88 1.90 -5.45
C ASP A 285 3.16 2.36 -6.70
N LEU A 286 2.11 1.66 -7.11
CA LEU A 286 1.32 1.96 -8.30
C LEU A 286 -0.08 2.47 -7.91
N PRO A 287 -0.70 3.33 -8.73
CA PRO A 287 -2.06 3.79 -8.48
C PRO A 287 -3.09 2.79 -8.99
N GLU A 288 -4.23 2.66 -8.31
CA GLU A 288 -5.37 1.85 -8.72
C GLU A 288 -6.55 2.70 -9.22
N TYR A 289 -7.36 2.06 -10.08
CA TYR A 289 -8.48 2.68 -10.75
C TYR A 289 -9.72 1.80 -10.67
N CYS A 290 -10.87 2.41 -10.46
CA CYS A 290 -12.15 1.71 -10.46
C CYS A 290 -12.37 0.95 -11.78
N ASP A 291 -12.89 -0.25 -11.68
CA ASP A 291 -13.21 -1.11 -12.82
C ASP A 291 -14.57 -0.77 -13.49
N GLY A 292 -15.38 0.06 -12.82
CA GLY A 292 -16.73 0.41 -13.25
C GLY A 292 -17.78 -0.69 -13.02
N LYS A 293 -17.45 -1.72 -12.26
CA LYS A 293 -18.32 -2.86 -11.98
C LYS A 293 -18.61 -3.04 -10.50
N THR A 294 -17.64 -2.69 -9.64
CA THR A 294 -17.73 -2.82 -8.19
C THR A 294 -17.60 -1.47 -7.50
N GLY A 295 -18.11 -1.37 -6.26
CA GLY A 295 -17.94 -0.19 -5.42
C GLY A 295 -16.55 -0.09 -4.80
N PHE A 296 -15.73 -1.14 -4.87
CA PHE A 296 -14.44 -1.23 -4.22
C PHE A 296 -13.29 -0.93 -5.18
N CYS A 297 -12.22 -0.37 -4.64
CA CYS A 297 -10.95 -0.23 -5.33
C CYS A 297 -10.34 -1.63 -5.55
N PRO A 298 -9.66 -1.90 -6.68
CA PRO A 298 -8.86 -3.10 -6.81
C PRO A 298 -7.83 -3.24 -5.69
N GLU A 299 -7.28 -4.43 -5.57
CA GLU A 299 -6.18 -4.73 -4.67
C GLU A 299 -4.96 -3.85 -4.94
N ASP A 300 -4.07 -3.80 -3.96
CA ASP A 300 -2.86 -3.01 -4.02
C ASP A 300 -1.83 -3.68 -4.94
N PHE A 301 -1.37 -2.96 -5.96
CA PHE A 301 -0.33 -3.39 -6.89
C PHE A 301 0.86 -2.44 -6.83
N TYR A 302 2.06 -2.99 -6.90
CA TYR A 302 3.28 -2.22 -6.81
C TYR A 302 4.32 -2.65 -7.85
N ILE A 303 5.38 -1.87 -7.99
CA ILE A 303 6.48 -2.16 -8.91
C ILE A 303 7.22 -3.41 -8.41
N MET A 304 7.44 -4.37 -9.29
CA MET A 304 8.12 -5.63 -9.04
C MET A 304 9.39 -5.43 -8.20
N ASP A 305 9.55 -6.26 -7.18
CA ASP A 305 10.70 -6.24 -6.29
C ASP A 305 12.03 -6.34 -7.06
N GLY A 306 13.05 -5.69 -6.53
CA GLY A 306 14.40 -5.70 -7.12
C GLY A 306 14.61 -4.72 -8.28
N LEU A 307 13.55 -4.07 -8.78
CA LEU A 307 13.71 -2.99 -9.75
C LEU A 307 14.31 -1.74 -9.08
N PRO A 308 15.22 -1.03 -9.78
CA PRO A 308 15.87 0.13 -9.22
C PRO A 308 14.92 1.32 -9.06
N CYS A 309 15.10 2.09 -7.99
CA CYS A 309 14.39 3.34 -7.72
C CYS A 309 15.36 4.47 -7.33
N GLN A 310 14.86 5.70 -7.22
CA GLN A 310 15.67 6.90 -6.89
C GLN A 310 16.96 7.01 -7.71
N ASN A 311 16.84 6.99 -9.04
CA ASN A 311 17.98 7.07 -9.95
C ASN A 311 19.03 5.97 -9.73
N ASN A 312 18.59 4.74 -9.53
CA ASN A 312 19.40 3.55 -9.26
C ASN A 312 20.17 3.59 -7.91
N ALA A 313 19.76 4.44 -6.98
CA ALA A 313 20.37 4.51 -5.65
C ALA A 313 19.80 3.50 -4.67
N ALA A 314 18.61 2.93 -4.96
CA ALA A 314 17.92 1.97 -4.11
C ALA A 314 17.08 1.02 -4.97
N TYR A 315 16.42 0.06 -4.33
CA TYR A 315 15.60 -0.96 -4.97
C TYR A 315 14.16 -0.91 -4.43
N CYS A 316 13.20 -1.22 -5.31
CA CYS A 316 11.84 -1.50 -4.90
C CYS A 316 11.80 -2.82 -4.12
N TYR A 317 11.12 -2.81 -3.00
CA TYR A 317 10.85 -3.99 -2.20
C TYR A 317 9.53 -3.79 -1.46
N GLU A 318 8.56 -4.67 -1.74
CA GLU A 318 7.19 -4.63 -1.18
C GLU A 318 6.53 -3.24 -1.32
N GLY A 319 6.51 -2.73 -2.56
CA GLY A 319 5.86 -1.47 -2.92
C GLY A 319 6.59 -0.21 -2.43
N ARG A 320 7.79 -0.34 -1.87
CA ARG A 320 8.54 0.77 -1.30
C ARG A 320 9.96 0.86 -1.82
N CYS A 321 10.40 2.07 -2.10
CA CYS A 321 11.79 2.35 -2.44
C CYS A 321 12.62 2.35 -1.15
N GLN A 322 13.33 1.24 -0.89
CA GLN A 322 14.03 1.00 0.37
C GLN A 322 15.30 1.84 0.47
N THR A 323 15.24 2.89 1.28
CA THR A 323 16.38 3.77 1.55
C THR A 323 16.60 3.94 3.05
N TYR A 324 17.86 4.09 3.47
CA TYR A 324 18.18 4.43 4.85
C TYR A 324 17.59 5.78 5.27
N ASN A 325 17.51 6.75 4.35
CA ASN A 325 16.88 8.04 4.64
C ASN A 325 15.40 7.89 5.00
N TYR A 326 14.69 7.03 4.30
CA TYR A 326 13.31 6.69 4.63
C TYR A 326 13.23 6.09 6.03
N GLN A 327 14.03 5.05 6.31
CA GLN A 327 14.01 4.37 7.62
C GLN A 327 14.42 5.31 8.76
N CYS A 328 15.47 6.13 8.58
CA CYS A 328 15.86 7.13 9.56
C CYS A 328 14.75 8.15 9.82
N SER A 329 14.08 8.63 8.77
CA SER A 329 12.94 9.56 8.92
C SER A 329 11.73 8.90 9.59
N TYR A 330 11.51 7.62 9.33
CA TYR A 330 10.46 6.84 9.96
C TYR A 330 10.69 6.69 11.47
N LEU A 331 11.93 6.35 11.87
CA LEU A 331 12.29 6.10 13.26
C LEU A 331 12.48 7.38 14.09
N PHE A 332 13.07 8.43 13.50
CA PHE A 332 13.53 9.62 14.23
C PHE A 332 12.93 10.94 13.71
N GLY A 333 11.91 10.87 12.87
CA GLY A 333 11.24 12.05 12.33
C GLY A 333 11.86 12.58 11.02
N SER A 334 11.13 13.47 10.35
CA SER A 334 11.36 13.90 8.95
C SER A 334 12.72 14.55 8.67
N GLY A 335 13.43 15.02 9.70
CA GLY A 335 14.77 15.63 9.60
C GLY A 335 15.91 14.62 9.52
N ALA A 336 15.69 13.42 10.07
CA ALA A 336 16.73 12.40 10.18
C ALA A 336 17.14 11.84 8.81
N ARG A 337 18.42 11.53 8.66
CA ARG A 337 19.04 11.03 7.43
C ARG A 337 20.01 9.91 7.74
N GLN A 338 20.36 9.13 6.73
CA GLN A 338 21.43 8.14 6.79
C GLN A 338 22.72 8.77 7.29
N ALA A 339 23.41 8.13 8.23
CA ALA A 339 24.76 8.50 8.63
C ALA A 339 25.79 8.04 7.59
N ALA A 340 27.03 8.53 7.73
CA ALA A 340 28.15 8.09 6.90
C ALA A 340 28.41 6.59 7.07
N ASP A 341 28.93 5.93 6.04
CA ASP A 341 29.15 4.48 6.04
C ASP A 341 30.05 4.02 7.18
N ILE A 342 31.02 4.84 7.59
CA ILE A 342 31.88 4.59 8.74
C ILE A 342 31.09 4.39 10.05
N CYS A 343 29.92 5.00 10.20
CA CYS A 343 29.06 4.80 11.37
C CYS A 343 28.53 3.36 11.43
N PHE A 344 28.11 2.80 10.29
CA PHE A 344 27.65 1.43 10.22
C PHE A 344 28.78 0.43 10.51
N GLU A 345 29.96 0.67 9.94
CA GLU A 345 31.13 -0.18 10.17
C GLU A 345 31.54 -0.14 11.64
N TYR A 346 31.68 1.05 12.21
CA TYR A 346 32.11 1.23 13.60
C TYR A 346 31.13 0.62 14.62
N GLU A 347 29.82 0.90 14.46
CA GLU A 347 28.82 0.42 15.44
C GLU A 347 28.48 -1.05 15.25
N ASN A 348 28.15 -1.50 14.04
CA ASN A 348 27.60 -2.83 13.81
C ASN A 348 28.65 -3.96 13.97
N THR A 349 29.93 -3.66 13.89
CA THR A 349 30.99 -4.64 14.16
C THR A 349 31.27 -4.84 15.66
N LYS A 350 30.70 -4.01 16.55
CA LYS A 350 30.84 -4.18 18.00
C LYS A 350 30.08 -5.40 18.52
N GLY A 351 28.90 -5.69 18.01
CA GLY A 351 28.04 -6.76 18.47
C GLY A 351 27.47 -6.47 19.86
N ASN A 352 26.85 -5.32 20.02
CA ASN A 352 26.13 -4.90 21.20
C ASN A 352 24.71 -4.45 20.85
N VAL A 353 23.93 -3.98 21.81
CA VAL A 353 22.54 -3.55 21.62
C VAL A 353 22.37 -2.45 20.58
N PHE A 354 23.37 -1.58 20.42
CA PHE A 354 23.33 -0.45 19.47
C PHE A 354 23.93 -0.78 18.11
N GLY A 355 24.63 -1.90 17.96
CA GLY A 355 25.24 -2.28 16.69
C GLY A 355 25.51 -3.78 16.60
N ASN A 356 24.76 -4.48 15.74
CA ASN A 356 24.84 -5.93 15.58
C ASN A 356 24.15 -6.37 14.28
N CYS A 357 24.33 -7.63 13.90
CA CYS A 357 23.68 -8.33 12.80
C CYS A 357 22.75 -9.45 13.33
N GLY A 358 21.87 -9.09 14.24
CA GLY A 358 20.91 -10.01 14.85
C GLY A 358 21.36 -10.55 16.21
N ILE A 359 20.51 -11.41 16.78
CA ILE A 359 20.64 -11.98 18.11
C ILE A 359 20.59 -13.49 18.00
N THR A 360 21.48 -14.21 18.70
CA THR A 360 21.45 -15.67 18.78
C THR A 360 20.27 -16.15 19.64
N SER A 361 19.92 -17.44 19.54
CA SER A 361 18.90 -18.09 20.39
C SER A 361 19.17 -17.94 21.90
N ASN A 362 20.42 -17.71 22.28
CA ASN A 362 20.84 -17.50 23.68
C ASN A 362 20.82 -16.02 24.08
N GLY A 363 20.30 -15.11 23.25
CA GLY A 363 20.22 -13.67 23.54
C GLY A 363 21.53 -12.90 23.32
N ASN A 364 22.57 -13.49 22.73
CA ASN A 364 23.83 -12.80 22.47
C ASN A 364 23.77 -12.07 21.11
N TYR A 365 24.27 -10.83 21.07
CA TYR A 365 24.36 -10.05 19.83
C TYR A 365 25.44 -10.59 18.90
N ILE A 366 25.11 -10.68 17.62
CA ILE A 366 26.00 -11.15 16.56
C ILE A 366 26.74 -9.95 15.97
N LYS A 367 28.08 -9.97 16.00
CA LYS A 367 28.89 -8.95 15.33
C LYS A 367 28.71 -9.03 13.81
N CYS A 368 28.45 -7.91 13.16
CA CYS A 368 28.52 -7.86 11.71
C CYS A 368 29.97 -8.04 11.23
N THR A 369 30.17 -8.71 10.12
CA THR A 369 31.40 -8.55 9.35
C THR A 369 31.40 -7.17 8.69
N VAL A 370 32.57 -6.59 8.36
CA VAL A 370 32.65 -5.29 7.71
C VAL A 370 31.80 -5.23 6.43
N GLY A 371 31.83 -6.27 5.59
CA GLY A 371 31.04 -6.35 4.36
C GLY A 371 29.53 -6.39 4.57
N ASN A 372 29.06 -6.74 5.78
CA ASN A 372 27.65 -6.80 6.15
C ASN A 372 27.25 -5.68 7.12
N ALA A 373 28.17 -4.79 7.48
CA ALA A 373 27.94 -3.78 8.50
C ALA A 373 26.73 -2.86 8.19
N LYS A 374 26.50 -2.58 6.92
CA LYS A 374 25.33 -1.77 6.49
C LYS A 374 24.01 -2.52 6.58
N CYS A 375 24.00 -3.82 6.84
CA CYS A 375 22.79 -4.62 6.98
C CYS A 375 22.44 -4.99 8.44
N GLY A 376 23.14 -4.39 9.41
CA GLY A 376 22.83 -4.53 10.83
C GLY A 376 21.80 -3.52 11.33
N LYS A 377 22.12 -2.84 12.44
CA LYS A 377 21.31 -1.73 12.95
C LYS A 377 21.49 -0.48 12.08
N VAL A 378 20.40 0.25 11.82
CA VAL A 378 20.45 1.49 11.05
C VAL A 378 21.21 2.58 11.81
N GLN A 379 22.01 3.35 11.11
CA GLN A 379 22.77 4.47 11.65
C GLN A 379 22.27 5.76 10.99
N CYS A 380 21.87 6.72 11.82
CA CYS A 380 21.25 7.96 11.38
C CYS A 380 22.07 9.17 11.82
N THR A 381 21.83 10.29 11.17
CA THR A 381 22.33 11.60 11.54
C THR A 381 21.20 12.62 11.48
N ASN A 382 21.46 13.84 11.93
CA ASN A 382 20.48 14.93 11.95
C ASN A 382 19.17 14.56 12.70
N VAL A 383 19.30 13.78 13.78
CA VAL A 383 18.19 13.38 14.66
C VAL A 383 17.90 14.50 15.64
N ASP A 384 16.62 14.87 15.77
CA ASP A 384 16.16 15.77 16.83
C ASP A 384 16.02 14.98 18.14
N LEU A 385 16.94 15.22 19.07
CA LEU A 385 17.01 14.52 20.34
C LEU A 385 15.89 14.93 21.32
N ASN A 386 15.18 16.02 21.05
CA ASN A 386 14.05 16.45 21.86
C ASN A 386 12.72 15.81 21.40
N ASN A 387 12.74 15.15 20.24
CA ASN A 387 11.56 14.53 19.64
C ASN A 387 11.89 13.12 19.13
N HIS A 388 12.45 12.30 20.02
CA HIS A 388 12.71 10.88 19.74
C HIS A 388 11.53 10.00 20.21
N PRO A 389 11.41 8.76 19.70
CA PRO A 389 10.37 7.83 20.13
C PRO A 389 10.44 7.56 21.64
N ASP A 390 9.27 7.51 22.27
CA ASP A 390 9.16 7.20 23.70
C ASP A 390 9.75 5.82 24.03
N GLY A 391 10.57 5.75 25.09
CA GLY A 391 11.19 4.51 25.55
C GLY A 391 12.44 4.07 24.79
N ALA A 392 12.81 4.73 23.70
CA ALA A 392 14.03 4.41 22.96
C ALA A 392 15.28 4.87 23.71
N GLN A 393 16.27 3.99 23.86
CA GLN A 393 17.61 4.35 24.34
C GLN A 393 18.45 4.81 23.15
N ILE A 394 18.83 6.10 23.14
CA ILE A 394 19.59 6.69 22.03
C ILE A 394 21.11 6.59 22.32
N SER A 395 21.86 6.08 21.37
CA SER A 395 23.32 6.13 21.35
C SER A 395 23.79 7.19 20.36
N ILE A 396 24.72 8.03 20.79
CA ILE A 396 25.32 9.08 19.96
C ILE A 396 26.83 8.93 20.02
N GLN A 397 27.45 8.73 18.88
CA GLN A 397 28.89 8.60 18.72
C GLN A 397 29.40 9.61 17.67
N ILE A 398 30.62 10.07 17.83
CA ILE A 398 31.32 10.83 16.79
C ILE A 398 32.48 9.97 16.32
N VAL A 399 32.41 9.53 15.07
CA VAL A 399 33.39 8.66 14.45
C VAL A 399 33.99 9.41 13.25
N GLU A 400 35.28 9.70 13.31
CA GLU A 400 35.99 10.42 12.25
C GLU A 400 35.25 11.71 11.81
N GLY A 401 34.71 12.46 12.79
CA GLY A 401 33.97 13.71 12.54
C GLY A 401 32.50 13.50 12.11
N SER A 402 32.07 12.28 11.86
CA SER A 402 30.68 11.94 11.51
C SER A 402 29.87 11.67 12.77
N LYS A 403 28.67 12.28 12.88
CA LYS A 403 27.72 12.02 13.95
C LYS A 403 26.90 10.78 13.63
N CYS A 404 27.07 9.74 14.43
CA CYS A 404 26.39 8.46 14.34
C CYS A 404 25.33 8.38 15.43
N VAL A 405 24.06 8.24 15.07
CA VAL A 405 22.94 8.11 16.00
C VAL A 405 22.20 6.81 15.68
N ASN A 406 22.00 6.00 16.69
CA ASN A 406 21.17 4.82 16.61
C ASN A 406 20.34 4.65 17.90
N ALA A 407 19.46 3.67 17.92
CA ALA A 407 18.61 3.41 19.07
C ALA A 407 18.43 1.91 19.34
N ASP A 408 18.20 1.63 20.60
CA ASP A 408 17.54 0.42 21.07
C ASP A 408 16.13 0.81 21.53
N PHE A 409 15.11 0.24 20.90
CA PHE A 409 13.73 0.61 21.16
C PHE A 409 13.15 -0.09 22.39
N ASN A 410 13.81 -1.10 22.92
CA ASN A 410 13.40 -1.85 24.13
C ASN A 410 11.88 -2.17 24.16
N LEU A 411 11.38 -2.69 23.04
CA LEU A 411 9.95 -2.92 22.82
C LEU A 411 9.39 -4.16 23.51
N GLY A 412 10.21 -4.85 24.32
CA GLY A 412 9.84 -6.09 24.98
C GLY A 412 10.49 -7.32 24.34
N THR A 413 10.05 -8.52 24.76
CA THR A 413 10.61 -9.78 24.31
C THR A 413 9.84 -10.42 23.16
N ASP A 414 8.72 -9.86 22.79
CA ASP A 414 7.74 -10.27 21.79
C ASP A 414 7.78 -9.44 20.50
N VAL A 415 8.67 -8.45 20.44
CA VAL A 415 8.81 -7.54 19.28
C VAL A 415 10.25 -7.55 18.77
N LEU A 416 10.42 -7.62 17.46
CA LEU A 416 11.72 -7.38 16.83
C LEU A 416 12.00 -5.87 16.73
N ASP A 417 13.23 -5.49 17.07
CA ASP A 417 13.65 -4.08 17.07
C ASP A 417 13.55 -3.46 15.66
N PRO A 418 12.75 -2.39 15.47
CA PRO A 418 12.57 -1.73 14.19
C PRO A 418 13.82 -0.98 13.69
N ALA A 419 14.84 -0.85 14.52
CA ALA A 419 16.12 -0.27 14.12
C ALA A 419 17.03 -1.20 13.33
N TYR A 420 16.66 -2.46 13.09
CA TYR A 420 17.34 -3.26 12.09
C TYR A 420 17.07 -2.73 10.68
N VAL A 421 18.11 -2.75 9.85
CA VAL A 421 18.02 -2.28 8.46
C VAL A 421 16.97 -3.10 7.70
N ASN A 422 16.06 -2.40 7.04
CA ASN A 422 14.99 -3.02 6.26
C ASN A 422 15.56 -3.91 5.14
N PRO A 423 14.97 -5.09 4.89
CA PRO A 423 15.26 -5.86 3.67
C PRO A 423 15.10 -4.99 2.42
N GLY A 424 15.89 -5.24 1.40
CA GLY A 424 15.87 -4.43 0.17
C GLY A 424 16.72 -3.16 0.22
N SER A 425 17.21 -2.72 1.40
CA SER A 425 18.07 -1.53 1.53
C SER A 425 19.43 -1.72 0.84
N PRO A 426 19.95 -0.71 0.12
CA PRO A 426 21.20 -0.84 -0.64
C PRO A 426 22.42 -0.86 0.30
N CYS A 427 23.27 -1.88 0.23
CA CYS A 427 24.46 -1.98 1.07
C CYS A 427 25.78 -1.72 0.33
N ASP A 428 25.79 -1.93 -0.99
CA ASP A 428 26.93 -1.68 -1.89
C ASP A 428 26.39 -1.54 -3.32
N LYS A 429 27.23 -1.20 -4.26
CA LYS A 429 26.85 -1.10 -5.69
C LYS A 429 26.32 -2.45 -6.19
N GLY A 430 25.07 -2.49 -6.64
CA GLY A 430 24.42 -3.72 -7.12
C GLY A 430 24.07 -4.72 -6.03
N LYS A 431 24.14 -4.32 -4.75
CA LYS A 431 23.83 -5.22 -3.62
C LYS A 431 22.79 -4.62 -2.68
N THR A 432 22.12 -5.51 -1.97
CA THR A 432 21.04 -5.21 -1.04
C THR A 432 21.17 -6.03 0.24
N CYS A 433 20.51 -5.56 1.29
CA CYS A 433 20.44 -6.25 2.57
C CYS A 433 19.30 -7.27 2.58
N ILE A 434 19.63 -8.52 2.85
CA ILE A 434 18.69 -9.61 3.17
C ILE A 434 19.28 -10.42 4.33
N ASP A 435 18.49 -10.66 5.36
CA ASP A 435 18.87 -11.47 6.54
C ASP A 435 20.25 -11.08 7.11
N PHE A 436 20.47 -9.77 7.33
CA PHE A 436 21.71 -9.20 7.83
C PHE A 436 22.93 -9.39 6.92
N LYS A 437 22.74 -9.79 5.68
CA LYS A 437 23.80 -10.01 4.69
C LYS A 437 23.67 -9.07 3.53
N CYS A 438 24.80 -8.55 3.07
CA CYS A 438 24.92 -7.75 1.86
C CYS A 438 25.09 -8.68 0.66
N VAL A 439 24.01 -8.91 -0.10
CA VAL A 439 23.94 -9.86 -1.21
C VAL A 439 23.63 -9.16 -2.53
N ASN A 440 23.80 -9.84 -3.66
CA ASN A 440 23.44 -9.27 -4.97
C ASN A 440 21.96 -8.92 -5.02
N ALA A 441 21.60 -7.73 -5.54
CA ALA A 441 20.23 -7.26 -5.61
C ALA A 441 19.31 -8.13 -6.50
N SER A 442 19.88 -8.93 -7.39
CA SER A 442 19.13 -9.91 -8.20
C SER A 442 18.35 -10.94 -7.38
N VAL A 443 18.72 -11.15 -6.10
CA VAL A 443 17.98 -12.05 -5.21
C VAL A 443 16.58 -11.54 -4.86
N LEU A 444 16.32 -10.23 -5.05
CA LEU A 444 15.01 -9.63 -4.85
C LEU A 444 14.06 -9.91 -6.01
N LEU A 445 14.59 -10.14 -7.22
CA LEU A 445 13.77 -10.33 -8.40
C LEU A 445 12.94 -11.61 -8.24
N PRO A 446 11.62 -11.53 -8.32
CA PRO A 446 10.77 -12.71 -8.32
C PRO A 446 10.98 -13.52 -9.60
N ASN A 447 10.65 -14.80 -9.57
CA ASN A 447 10.69 -15.65 -10.76
C ASN A 447 9.43 -15.41 -11.63
N LEU A 448 9.29 -14.18 -12.15
CA LEU A 448 8.20 -13.73 -13.01
C LEU A 448 8.75 -13.42 -14.41
N ASP A 449 8.01 -13.77 -15.42
CA ASP A 449 8.40 -13.56 -16.83
C ASP A 449 7.95 -12.16 -17.30
N CYS A 450 8.55 -11.12 -16.73
CA CYS A 450 8.31 -9.75 -17.12
C CYS A 450 9.60 -8.93 -17.13
N ASP A 451 9.84 -8.26 -18.25
CA ASP A 451 10.91 -7.28 -18.43
C ASP A 451 10.34 -5.99 -19.03
N ALA A 452 10.63 -4.86 -18.40
CA ALA A 452 10.06 -3.58 -18.79
C ALA A 452 10.40 -3.17 -20.24
N LYS A 453 11.55 -3.57 -20.78
CA LYS A 453 11.98 -3.22 -22.15
C LYS A 453 11.33 -4.13 -23.20
N THR A 454 11.30 -5.44 -22.95
CA THR A 454 10.80 -6.43 -23.91
C THR A 454 9.32 -6.71 -23.76
N THR A 455 8.84 -6.98 -22.54
CA THR A 455 7.44 -7.31 -22.27
C THR A 455 6.55 -6.07 -22.32
N CYS A 456 7.02 -4.94 -21.74
CA CYS A 456 6.27 -3.69 -21.69
C CYS A 456 6.69 -2.66 -22.76
N ASN A 457 7.46 -3.09 -23.75
CA ASN A 457 7.93 -2.26 -24.88
C ASN A 457 8.63 -0.95 -24.46
N GLY A 458 9.24 -0.92 -23.28
CA GLY A 458 9.85 0.28 -22.69
C GLY A 458 8.86 1.41 -22.36
N GLN A 459 7.55 1.13 -22.42
CA GLN A 459 6.47 2.10 -22.17
C GLN A 459 5.69 1.82 -20.89
N GLY A 460 6.28 1.08 -19.98
CA GLY A 460 5.72 0.74 -18.68
C GLY A 460 6.74 0.09 -17.77
N VAL A 461 6.27 -0.36 -16.61
CA VAL A 461 7.04 -1.11 -15.62
C VAL A 461 6.34 -2.44 -15.33
N CYS A 462 7.10 -3.44 -14.88
CA CYS A 462 6.50 -4.68 -14.39
C CYS A 462 5.96 -4.48 -12.97
N ASN A 463 4.73 -4.92 -12.72
CA ASN A 463 4.17 -4.95 -11.38
C ASN A 463 4.52 -6.26 -10.66
N ASP A 464 4.10 -6.38 -9.41
CA ASP A 464 4.32 -7.53 -8.53
C ASP A 464 3.69 -8.85 -9.02
N GLN A 465 2.74 -8.76 -9.97
CA GLN A 465 2.12 -9.92 -10.62
C GLN A 465 2.84 -10.34 -11.92
N GLY A 466 3.86 -9.61 -12.34
CA GLY A 466 4.56 -9.84 -13.61
C GLY A 466 3.81 -9.31 -14.83
N HIS A 467 2.88 -8.39 -14.64
CA HIS A 467 2.16 -7.72 -15.73
C HIS A 467 2.66 -6.29 -15.93
N CYS A 468 2.46 -5.75 -17.13
CA CYS A 468 2.86 -4.38 -17.38
C CYS A 468 1.88 -3.36 -16.81
N HIS A 469 2.39 -2.44 -16.02
CA HIS A 469 1.73 -1.18 -15.70
C HIS A 469 2.22 -0.11 -16.67
N CYS A 470 1.37 0.24 -17.62
CA CYS A 470 1.70 1.09 -18.75
C CYS A 470 1.73 2.57 -18.37
N ASN A 471 2.66 3.30 -18.96
CA ASN A 471 2.73 4.76 -18.84
C ASN A 471 1.52 5.42 -19.51
N ASN A 472 1.21 6.65 -19.09
CA ASN A 472 0.16 7.43 -19.73
C ASN A 472 0.42 7.58 -21.23
N GLY A 473 -0.58 7.31 -22.05
CA GLY A 473 -0.49 7.27 -23.52
C GLY A 473 -0.43 5.86 -24.10
N TRP A 474 -0.25 4.84 -23.26
CA TRP A 474 -0.12 3.44 -23.66
C TRP A 474 -1.19 2.56 -23.01
N ALA A 475 -1.54 1.44 -23.62
CA ALA A 475 -2.58 0.53 -23.17
C ALA A 475 -2.01 -0.82 -22.70
N PRO A 476 -2.52 -1.39 -21.57
CA PRO A 476 -2.25 -2.78 -21.24
C PRO A 476 -2.80 -3.73 -22.32
N PRO A 477 -2.32 -5.02 -22.40
CA PRO A 477 -1.42 -5.66 -21.43
C PRO A 477 0.07 -5.33 -21.60
N ASN A 478 0.56 -5.03 -22.81
CA ASN A 478 2.00 -4.98 -23.11
C ASN A 478 2.51 -3.57 -23.45
N CYS A 479 1.69 -2.55 -23.28
CA CYS A 479 2.04 -1.16 -23.61
C CYS A 479 2.49 -0.94 -25.07
N ASP A 480 1.94 -1.71 -26.00
CA ASP A 480 2.24 -1.68 -27.45
C ASP A 480 1.26 -0.82 -28.24
N LYS A 481 0.13 -0.43 -27.65
CA LYS A 481 -0.95 0.36 -28.28
C LYS A 481 -1.20 1.65 -27.52
N SER A 482 -1.75 2.65 -28.22
CA SER A 482 -2.20 3.88 -27.57
C SER A 482 -3.31 3.59 -26.56
N GLY A 483 -3.22 4.19 -25.36
CA GLY A 483 -4.17 3.99 -24.28
C GLY A 483 -4.06 5.03 -23.19
N ARG A 484 -4.56 4.69 -22.01
CA ARG A 484 -4.69 5.59 -20.87
C ARG A 484 -3.73 5.29 -19.72
N GLY A 485 -2.84 4.33 -19.90
CA GLY A 485 -1.99 3.80 -18.85
C GLY A 485 -2.68 2.74 -17.99
N GLY A 486 -2.05 2.40 -16.87
CA GLY A 486 -2.54 1.38 -15.95
C GLY A 486 -2.17 -0.04 -16.37
N SER A 487 -2.71 -1.02 -15.68
CA SER A 487 -2.48 -2.45 -15.94
C SER A 487 -3.79 -3.21 -16.08
N ILE A 488 -3.70 -4.48 -16.43
CA ILE A 488 -4.85 -5.40 -16.40
C ILE A 488 -5.33 -5.65 -14.97
N ASP A 489 -4.44 -5.47 -13.99
CA ASP A 489 -4.69 -5.71 -12.56
C ASP A 489 -5.29 -4.45 -11.90
N SER A 490 -4.59 -3.32 -12.01
CA SER A 490 -4.97 -2.05 -11.37
C SER A 490 -6.05 -1.25 -12.13
N GLY A 491 -6.54 -1.77 -13.25
CA GLY A 491 -7.49 -1.09 -14.13
C GLY A 491 -6.86 -0.01 -15.04
N PRO A 492 -7.56 0.39 -16.10
CA PRO A 492 -7.08 1.40 -17.05
C PRO A 492 -7.23 2.81 -16.45
N ALA A 493 -6.18 3.63 -16.50
CA ALA A 493 -6.24 5.02 -16.07
C ALA A 493 -7.16 5.85 -16.97
N MET A 494 -7.94 6.78 -16.38
CA MET A 494 -8.65 7.80 -17.14
C MET A 494 -7.75 9.00 -17.43
N ILE A 495 -7.94 9.60 -18.61
CA ILE A 495 -7.32 10.89 -18.90
C ILE A 495 -8.05 11.96 -18.06
N ASP A 496 -7.32 12.64 -17.20
CA ASP A 496 -7.85 13.81 -16.49
C ASP A 496 -7.91 15.02 -17.43
N TYR A 497 -9.12 15.37 -17.80
CA TYR A 497 -9.39 16.55 -18.64
C TYR A 497 -9.72 17.82 -17.82
N SER A 498 -9.63 17.79 -16.50
CA SER A 498 -10.05 18.90 -15.64
C SER A 498 -9.32 20.20 -15.97
N LEU A 499 -8.00 20.15 -16.17
CA LEU A 499 -7.19 21.31 -16.57
C LEU A 499 -7.61 21.82 -17.96
N ARG A 500 -7.76 20.93 -18.93
CA ARG A 500 -8.20 21.29 -20.29
C ARG A 500 -9.59 21.93 -20.27
N ASN A 501 -10.55 21.33 -19.58
CA ASN A 501 -11.90 21.83 -19.47
C ASN A 501 -11.94 23.16 -18.71
N GLY A 502 -11.13 23.31 -17.66
CA GLY A 502 -10.96 24.58 -16.95
C GLY A 502 -10.41 25.70 -17.84
N LEU A 503 -9.40 25.40 -18.65
CA LEU A 503 -8.86 26.35 -19.63
C LEU A 503 -9.89 26.70 -20.73
N LEU A 504 -10.65 25.73 -21.23
CA LEU A 504 -11.71 25.95 -22.20
C LEU A 504 -12.81 26.87 -21.63
N ILE A 505 -13.24 26.61 -20.40
CA ILE A 505 -14.25 27.47 -19.72
C ILE A 505 -13.67 28.87 -19.52
N PHE A 506 -12.42 29.00 -19.11
CA PHE A 506 -11.76 30.29 -18.91
C PHE A 506 -11.70 31.10 -20.22
N PHE A 507 -11.15 30.53 -21.28
CA PHE A 507 -10.95 31.26 -22.54
C PHE A 507 -12.23 31.43 -23.38
N LEU A 508 -13.15 30.45 -23.36
CA LEU A 508 -14.36 30.50 -24.19
C LEU A 508 -15.55 31.15 -23.50
N LEU A 509 -15.58 31.21 -22.17
CA LEU A 509 -16.69 31.79 -21.42
C LEU A 509 -16.26 33.02 -20.61
N ILE A 510 -15.26 32.88 -19.72
CA ILE A 510 -14.91 33.95 -18.78
C ILE A 510 -14.26 35.14 -19.50
N VAL A 511 -13.26 34.90 -20.35
CA VAL A 511 -12.55 35.96 -21.08
C VAL A 511 -13.48 36.75 -22.01
N PRO A 512 -14.36 36.15 -22.85
CA PRO A 512 -15.34 36.91 -23.65
C PRO A 512 -16.32 37.72 -22.81
N LEU A 513 -16.80 37.17 -21.68
CA LEU A 513 -17.66 37.90 -20.75
C LEU A 513 -16.97 39.12 -20.14
N LEU A 514 -15.72 38.98 -19.75
CA LEU A 514 -14.89 40.10 -19.25
C LEU A 514 -14.68 41.16 -20.33
N ILE A 515 -14.37 40.74 -21.56
CA ILE A 515 -14.23 41.68 -22.69
C ILE A 515 -15.56 42.40 -22.93
N ALA A 516 -16.68 41.69 -22.97
CA ALA A 516 -18.00 42.29 -23.12
C ALA A 516 -18.33 43.30 -21.99
N ALA A 517 -18.04 42.91 -20.74
CA ALA A 517 -18.22 43.81 -19.59
C ALA A 517 -17.34 45.06 -19.68
N ILE A 518 -16.09 44.95 -20.11
CA ILE A 518 -15.17 46.07 -20.33
C ILE A 518 -15.71 46.97 -21.46
N LEU A 519 -16.21 46.40 -22.57
CA LEU A 519 -16.80 47.17 -23.67
C LEU A 519 -18.05 47.90 -23.23
N VAL A 520 -18.92 47.29 -22.42
CA VAL A 520 -20.08 47.93 -21.83
C VAL A 520 -19.68 49.08 -20.91
N LEU A 521 -18.68 48.84 -20.04
CA LEU A 521 -18.16 49.92 -19.17
C LEU A 521 -17.57 51.07 -19.99
N LEU A 522 -16.76 50.78 -21.00
CA LEU A 522 -16.21 51.81 -21.90
C LEU A 522 -17.31 52.56 -22.64
N TYR A 523 -18.35 51.87 -23.08
CA TYR A 523 -19.52 52.52 -23.71
C TYR A 523 -20.24 53.43 -22.73
N VAL A 524 -20.50 52.97 -21.51
CA VAL A 524 -21.18 53.78 -20.47
C VAL A 524 -20.33 55.00 -20.10
N PHE A 525 -19.02 54.83 -19.84
CA PHE A 525 -18.15 55.95 -19.48
C PHE A 525 -17.83 56.90 -20.63
N LYS A 526 -17.88 56.46 -21.90
CA LYS A 526 -17.67 57.31 -23.09
C LYS A 526 -18.94 57.82 -23.74
N ARG A 527 -20.12 57.42 -23.23
CA ARG A 527 -21.40 57.82 -23.78
C ARG A 527 -21.54 59.34 -23.92
N ASP A 528 -21.10 60.08 -22.89
CA ASP A 528 -21.18 61.55 -22.92
C ASP A 528 -20.21 62.14 -23.96
N SER A 529 -19.07 61.48 -24.27
CA SER A 529 -18.17 61.91 -25.33
C SER A 529 -18.68 61.57 -26.74
N LEU A 530 -19.39 60.45 -26.91
CA LEU A 530 -20.02 60.04 -28.18
C LEU A 530 -21.23 60.84 -28.50
N ASP A 531 -22.05 61.24 -27.52
CA ASP A 531 -23.19 62.15 -27.71
C ASP A 531 -22.79 63.55 -28.15
N ILE A 532 -21.57 63.98 -27.77
CA ILE A 532 -21.00 65.28 -28.25
C ILE A 532 -20.56 65.15 -29.72
N CYS A 533 -20.09 64.02 -30.21
CA CYS A 533 -19.71 63.78 -31.60
C CYS A 533 -20.94 63.65 -32.55
N LEU A 534 -22.02 63.04 -32.07
CA LEU A 534 -23.25 62.87 -32.88
C LEU A 534 -24.13 64.12 -32.97
N LYS A 535 -24.01 65.08 -32.04
CA LYS A 535 -24.74 66.34 -32.05
C LYS A 535 -24.11 67.46 -32.89
N ARG A 536 -23.00 67.26 -33.54
CA ARG A 536 -22.40 68.26 -34.47
C ARG A 536 -22.65 67.86 -35.91
N ASN A 537 -23.87 68.16 -36.43
CA ASN A 537 -24.12 68.90 -37.63
C ASN A 537 -25.63 68.89 -38.01
N PRO A 538 -26.29 70.04 -37.99
CA PRO A 538 -27.27 70.36 -39.03
C PRO A 538 -27.03 71.76 -39.59
N LYS A 539 -26.50 71.89 -40.80
CA LYS A 539 -26.71 73.05 -41.66
C LYS A 539 -26.68 72.57 -43.11
N SER A 540 -27.87 72.44 -43.66
CA SER A 540 -28.47 73.38 -44.62
C SER A 540 -27.74 73.48 -45.95
N ARG A 541 -28.32 73.01 -47.02
CA ARG A 541 -28.96 73.80 -48.08
C ARG A 541 -29.25 72.94 -49.31
N ASN A 542 -30.47 72.72 -49.58
CA ASN A 542 -31.30 73.35 -50.63
C ASN A 542 -30.92 73.07 -52.10
N THR A 543 -31.96 72.61 -52.76
CA THR A 543 -32.37 72.80 -54.14
C THR A 543 -31.82 71.96 -55.26
N GLY A 544 -32.76 71.32 -55.95
CA GLY A 544 -32.56 70.91 -57.33
C GLY A 544 -33.38 69.69 -57.77
N ASN A 545 -34.68 69.88 -57.89
CA ASN A 545 -35.67 69.36 -58.83
C ASN A 545 -35.14 68.54 -60.06
N ARG A 546 -35.66 67.37 -60.32
CA ARG A 546 -36.50 67.01 -61.50
C ARG A 546 -36.54 65.50 -61.76
N ASN A 547 -37.77 65.02 -61.71
CA ASN A 547 -38.43 64.11 -62.64
C ASN A 547 -37.63 63.01 -63.38
N ALA A 548 -38.00 61.81 -63.39
CA ALA A 548 -39.19 61.23 -64.00
C ALA A 548 -38.99 59.72 -64.18
N ASN A 549 -40.10 59.04 -64.03
CA ASN A 549 -40.52 57.82 -64.72
C ASN A 549 -39.94 56.40 -64.33
N ALA A 550 -40.87 55.69 -63.77
CA ALA A 550 -41.00 54.23 -63.89
C ALA A 550 -41.19 53.81 -65.37
N PRO A 551 -41.16 52.55 -65.81
CA PRO A 551 -41.94 51.47 -65.22
C PRO A 551 -41.31 50.00 -65.33
N THR A 552 -41.98 49.14 -64.62
CA THR A 552 -42.49 47.80 -64.95
C THR A 552 -41.55 46.57 -65.15
N ASN A 553 -41.93 45.56 -64.37
CA ASN A 553 -42.16 44.13 -64.67
C ASN A 553 -41.00 43.18 -64.91
N GLY A 554 -41.14 42.10 -64.15
CA GLY A 554 -40.57 40.84 -64.53
C GLY A 554 -40.44 39.81 -63.39
N ASN A 555 -41.57 39.17 -63.09
CA ASN A 555 -41.57 37.87 -62.36
C ASN A 555 -40.71 36.82 -63.09
N VAL A 556 -39.83 36.14 -62.37
CA VAL A 556 -39.52 34.75 -62.65
C VAL A 556 -39.22 34.01 -61.33
N GLN A 557 -40.15 33.14 -60.98
CA GLN A 557 -39.92 32.04 -60.02
C GLN A 557 -38.98 31.02 -60.63
N THR A 558 -37.96 30.60 -59.93
CA THR A 558 -37.30 29.31 -60.13
C THR A 558 -37.08 28.63 -58.79
N ASN A 559 -37.83 27.56 -58.61
CA ASN A 559 -37.62 26.54 -57.60
C ASN A 559 -36.26 25.89 -57.76
N VAL A 560 -35.45 25.85 -56.72
CA VAL A 560 -34.30 24.94 -56.65
C VAL A 560 -34.43 24.11 -55.38
N THR A 561 -34.66 22.83 -55.62
CA THR A 561 -34.63 21.73 -54.67
C THR A 561 -33.20 21.52 -54.18
N ILE A 562 -32.99 21.60 -52.85
CA ILE A 562 -31.70 21.29 -52.23
C ILE A 562 -31.73 19.82 -51.78
N GLN A 563 -30.88 18.98 -52.39
CA GLN A 563 -30.47 17.66 -51.87
C GLN A 563 -29.37 17.84 -50.86
N PRO A 564 -29.33 16.99 -49.78
CA PRO A 564 -28.25 17.05 -48.79
C PRO A 564 -26.96 16.39 -49.35
N PRO A 565 -25.77 16.94 -49.06
CA PRO A 565 -24.50 16.36 -49.51
C PRO A 565 -24.07 15.20 -48.60
N GLY A 566 -23.53 14.20 -49.28
CA GLY A 566 -22.98 12.98 -48.69
C GLY A 566 -21.75 13.23 -47.78
N GLN A 567 -21.59 12.31 -46.87
CA GLN A 567 -20.47 12.25 -45.95
C GLN A 567 -19.13 12.05 -46.70
N VAL A 568 -18.19 12.94 -46.43
CA VAL A 568 -16.78 12.81 -46.78
C VAL A 568 -16.02 12.36 -45.52
N PRO A 569 -15.19 11.31 -45.58
CA PRO A 569 -14.39 10.88 -44.43
C PRO A 569 -13.27 11.89 -44.13
N PRO A 570 -12.87 12.01 -42.82
CA PRO A 570 -11.86 12.97 -42.42
C PRO A 570 -10.46 12.62 -42.93
N PRO A 571 -9.63 13.62 -43.25
CA PRO A 571 -8.27 13.40 -43.73
C PRO A 571 -7.33 12.92 -42.63
N ARG A 572 -6.38 12.06 -43.00
CA ARG A 572 -5.26 11.60 -42.15
C ARG A 572 -4.40 12.80 -41.72
N PRO A 573 -3.93 12.81 -40.48
CA PRO A 573 -2.94 13.80 -40.05
C PRO A 573 -1.57 13.56 -40.69
N PRO A 574 -0.85 14.64 -41.05
CA PRO A 574 0.50 14.53 -41.63
C PRO A 574 1.53 14.16 -40.55
N ALA A 575 2.59 13.46 -41.00
CA ALA A 575 3.74 13.09 -40.17
C ALA A 575 4.47 14.33 -39.60
N PRO A 576 4.98 14.28 -38.37
CA PRO A 576 5.67 15.40 -37.80
C PRO A 576 7.11 15.49 -38.33
N SER A 577 7.44 16.63 -38.93
CA SER A 577 8.80 17.10 -39.14
C SER A 577 9.31 17.69 -37.82
N GLY A 578 10.53 17.30 -37.43
CA GLY A 578 11.13 17.69 -36.17
C GLY A 578 11.50 19.19 -36.09
N THR A 579 11.31 19.75 -34.91
CA THR A 579 12.21 20.72 -34.29
C THR A 579 12.03 20.71 -32.78
N SER A 580 13.13 20.77 -32.10
CA SER A 580 13.44 20.63 -30.68
C SER A 580 12.94 21.76 -29.79
N ALA A 581 12.46 21.42 -28.55
CA ALA A 581 12.84 22.03 -27.26
C ALA A 581 11.98 21.45 -26.10
N PRO A 582 12.36 21.57 -24.82
CA PRO A 582 12.55 20.43 -23.95
C PRO A 582 11.36 20.18 -23.00
N ALA A 583 10.90 18.96 -22.95
CA ALA A 583 10.01 18.48 -21.89
C ALA A 583 10.89 17.74 -20.87
N SER A 584 10.77 18.11 -19.61
CA SER A 584 11.30 17.39 -18.47
C SER A 584 10.63 16.03 -18.35
N GLY A 585 11.19 15.06 -19.03
CA GLY A 585 10.82 13.65 -18.92
C GLY A 585 11.95 12.92 -18.20
N TYR A 586 11.62 12.18 -17.17
CA TYR A 586 12.52 11.24 -16.53
C TYR A 586 13.01 10.23 -17.58
N ARG A 587 14.25 10.37 -18.00
CA ARG A 587 14.96 9.37 -18.79
C ARG A 587 15.51 8.33 -17.81
N TYR A 588 15.05 7.11 -17.92
CA TYR A 588 15.77 5.94 -17.44
C TYR A 588 17.10 5.88 -18.23
N GLY A 589 18.21 6.04 -17.53
CA GLY A 589 19.54 5.86 -18.09
C GLY A 589 19.73 4.42 -18.55
N GLU A 590 20.30 4.25 -19.72
CA GLU A 590 20.69 2.96 -20.29
C GLU A 590 21.60 2.20 -19.33
N LEU A 591 21.17 1.00 -18.94
CA LEU A 591 21.98 -0.01 -18.28
C LEU A 591 22.79 -0.76 -19.35
N ASP A 592 23.91 -0.19 -19.78
CA ASP A 592 24.96 -0.94 -20.51
C ASP A 592 25.75 -1.80 -19.51
N TYR A 593 25.21 -2.96 -19.10
CA TYR A 593 25.99 -3.90 -18.27
C TYR A 593 25.68 -5.40 -18.56
N TRP A 594 25.04 -5.74 -19.68
CA TRP A 594 24.76 -7.15 -20.00
C TRP A 594 25.23 -7.56 -21.40
N ASN A 595 26.47 -7.24 -21.77
CA ASN A 595 27.10 -7.85 -22.97
C ASN A 595 28.60 -7.96 -22.77
N GLN A 596 29.02 -8.99 -22.03
CA GLN A 596 30.32 -9.68 -22.28
C GLN A 596 30.16 -11.12 -21.76
N ASP A 597 30.45 -12.04 -22.69
CA ASP A 597 30.62 -13.48 -22.51
C ASP A 597 29.39 -14.41 -22.52
N THR A 598 28.77 -14.53 -23.71
CA THR A 598 28.08 -15.75 -24.09
C THR A 598 28.84 -16.47 -25.18
N ASN A 599 29.88 -17.21 -24.81
CA ASN A 599 30.44 -18.31 -25.61
C ASN A 599 31.17 -19.29 -24.72
N ARG A 600 30.42 -20.10 -23.95
CA ARG A 600 30.86 -21.42 -23.47
C ARG A 600 29.62 -22.28 -23.16
N ALA A 601 29.55 -23.39 -23.88
CA ALA A 601 28.55 -24.43 -23.64
C ALA A 601 28.65 -24.98 -22.21
N PRO A 602 27.52 -25.40 -21.57
CA PRO A 602 27.53 -25.92 -20.22
C PRO A 602 28.19 -27.31 -20.19
N ALA A 603 29.19 -27.45 -19.34
CA ALA A 603 29.80 -28.74 -19.00
C ALA A 603 28.81 -29.58 -18.17
N ARG A 604 28.71 -30.87 -18.50
CA ARG A 604 27.92 -31.86 -17.77
C ARG A 604 28.43 -31.99 -16.31
N PRO A 605 27.53 -32.17 -15.32
CA PRO A 605 27.93 -32.41 -13.94
C PRO A 605 28.60 -33.80 -13.79
N SER A 606 29.72 -33.82 -13.09
CA SER A 606 30.44 -35.03 -12.72
C SER A 606 29.71 -35.80 -11.60
N PRO A 607 29.79 -37.14 -11.55
CA PRO A 607 29.13 -37.91 -10.52
C PRO A 607 29.79 -37.71 -9.14
N PRO A 608 29.06 -37.93 -8.02
CA PRO A 608 29.56 -37.66 -6.67
C PRO A 608 30.66 -38.61 -6.27
N VAL A 609 31.75 -38.05 -5.72
CA VAL A 609 32.85 -38.77 -5.12
C VAL A 609 32.41 -39.34 -3.76
N GLN A 610 32.51 -40.64 -3.58
CA GLN A 610 32.31 -41.33 -2.30
C GLN A 610 33.41 -40.92 -1.32
N GLY A 611 33.03 -40.33 -0.19
CA GLY A 611 33.91 -40.07 0.94
C GLY A 611 34.18 -41.32 1.75
N PRO A 612 35.31 -41.40 2.48
CA PRO A 612 35.72 -42.58 3.22
C PRO A 612 34.86 -42.83 4.46
N GLY A 613 34.54 -44.11 4.70
CA GLY A 613 33.64 -44.58 5.74
C GLY A 613 34.12 -44.27 7.16
N MET A 614 33.16 -43.94 8.03
CA MET A 614 33.35 -43.87 9.48
C MET A 614 33.48 -45.27 10.09
N PRO A 615 34.32 -45.50 11.14
CA PRO A 615 34.41 -46.76 11.85
C PRO A 615 33.21 -46.99 12.78
N ARG A 616 32.75 -48.22 12.86
CA ARG A 616 31.67 -48.70 13.73
C ARG A 616 32.05 -48.61 15.22
N PRO A 617 31.13 -48.34 16.15
CA PRO A 617 31.40 -48.45 17.58
C PRO A 617 31.42 -49.92 18.03
N ILE A 618 32.35 -50.24 18.94
CA ILE A 618 32.53 -51.52 19.64
C ILE A 618 31.52 -51.58 20.80
N PRO A 619 30.87 -52.74 21.08
CA PRO A 619 29.92 -52.91 22.17
C PRO A 619 30.60 -53.18 23.50
N THR A 620 30.25 -52.39 24.53
CA THR A 620 30.13 -52.82 25.94
C THR A 620 29.07 -51.98 26.62
#